data_8dda5ac41792d721f404e24b7933de97
#
_entry.id   8dda5ac41792d721f404e24b7933de97
#
_cell.length_a   1.000
_cell.length_b   1.000
_cell.length_c   1.000
_cell.angle_alpha   90.00
_cell.angle_beta   90.00
_cell.angle_gamma   90.00
#
_symmetry.space_group_name_H-M   'P 1'
#
loop_
_entity.id
_entity.type
_entity.pdbx_description
1 polymer ?
#
loop_
_entity_poly.entity_id
_entity_poly.type
_entity_poly.pdbx_seq_one_letter_code
_entity_poly.pdbx_strand_id
1 'polypeptide(L)'
;AFLLHDPVQAQRYDEVQTWADWAADHGWNGKDVGIDLVARLRGHAGFAAIQCKFYAPRHKIAKADIDSFLAASSRPPFTDRIVMDSTEGEWSVNAEDMLIGQTIPVRRIGLSEMRASPVQWDSFAARHDIVLEPRKDLRPHQREALDAVRAGLTLHDRGKLIMACGTGKTFTALKIAEDLVGADGRILFLVPSLALMAQTVREWSHDSTTALRSFAVCSDTQVGKRRVARDDVAEISTLDLAFPATTDAGVLAAGVADAAPGVMTVVFATYQSIQTVSDAQNVHGMGRFDLIICDEAHRTTGAALDGQEESNFIRIHRDEVIGGDKRLYMTATPRIYGDGA
;
A
#
# COMPACT_ATOMS: atom_id res chain seq x y z
N ALA A 1 -4.69 1.00 19.88
CA ALA A 1 -4.51 2.36 19.32
C ALA A 1 -4.06 2.29 17.84
N PHE A 2 -2.87 1.74 17.53
CA PHE A 2 -2.30 1.75 16.17
C PHE A 2 -3.28 1.24 15.10
N LEU A 3 -3.79 0.02 15.21
CA LEU A 3 -4.66 -0.60 14.21
C LEU A 3 -5.98 0.16 13.96
N LEU A 4 -6.47 0.91 14.94
CA LEU A 4 -7.73 1.65 14.83
C LEU A 4 -7.55 3.11 14.41
N HIS A 5 -6.35 3.69 14.59
CA HIS A 5 -6.16 5.15 14.44
C HIS A 5 -5.05 5.54 13.47
N ASP A 6 -4.12 4.64 13.16
CA ASP A 6 -3.22 4.86 12.04
C ASP A 6 -4.04 4.93 10.73
N PRO A 7 -3.89 5.97 9.90
CA PRO A 7 -4.73 6.18 8.73
C PRO A 7 -4.70 5.05 7.69
N VAL A 8 -3.63 4.27 7.64
CA VAL A 8 -3.52 3.10 6.76
C VAL A 8 -4.28 1.92 7.35
N GLN A 9 -4.08 1.64 8.66
CA GLN A 9 -4.68 0.48 9.32
C GLN A 9 -6.19 0.68 9.55
N ALA A 10 -6.63 1.89 9.86
CA ALA A 10 -8.03 2.25 10.07
C ALA A 10 -8.92 2.06 8.82
N GLN A 11 -8.33 1.99 7.62
CA GLN A 11 -9.07 1.59 6.41
C GLN A 11 -9.48 0.11 6.44
N ARG A 12 -8.81 -0.71 7.24
CA ARG A 12 -8.98 -2.17 7.26
C ARG A 12 -9.68 -2.70 8.48
N TYR A 13 -9.49 -2.06 9.63
CA TYR A 13 -9.99 -2.57 10.91
C TYR A 13 -10.92 -1.56 11.55
N ASP A 14 -12.02 -2.05 12.10
CA ASP A 14 -13.01 -1.21 12.79
C ASP A 14 -13.20 -1.61 14.25
N GLU A 15 -12.67 -2.75 14.67
CA GLU A 15 -12.68 -3.21 16.05
C GLU A 15 -11.41 -4.01 16.36
N VAL A 16 -10.89 -3.86 17.57
CA VAL A 16 -9.74 -4.66 18.07
C VAL A 16 -10.03 -5.06 19.51
N GLN A 17 -10.01 -6.35 19.77
CA GLN A 17 -10.22 -6.94 21.10
C GLN A 17 -8.96 -7.69 21.54
N THR A 18 -8.81 -7.91 22.84
CA THR A 18 -7.83 -8.89 23.31
C THR A 18 -8.28 -10.30 22.91
N TRP A 19 -7.31 -11.23 22.81
CA TRP A 19 -7.66 -12.62 22.55
C TRP A 19 -8.66 -13.18 23.54
N ALA A 20 -8.50 -12.86 24.84
CA ALA A 20 -9.37 -13.37 25.90
C ALA A 20 -10.82 -12.88 25.74
N ASP A 21 -11.00 -11.58 25.47
CA ASP A 21 -12.33 -10.99 25.28
C ASP A 21 -13.01 -11.55 24.03
N TRP A 22 -12.27 -11.55 22.90
CA TRP A 22 -12.79 -12.08 21.65
C TRP A 22 -13.16 -13.57 21.76
N ALA A 23 -12.33 -14.38 22.42
CA ALA A 23 -12.58 -15.79 22.61
C ALA A 23 -13.85 -16.03 23.45
N ALA A 24 -14.07 -15.24 24.50
CA ALA A 24 -15.28 -15.31 25.33
C ALA A 24 -16.53 -15.01 24.49
N ASP A 25 -16.49 -13.96 23.67
CA ASP A 25 -17.62 -13.54 22.81
C ASP A 25 -17.95 -14.57 21.72
N HIS A 26 -16.97 -15.37 21.29
CA HIS A 26 -17.10 -16.32 20.19
C HIS A 26 -17.12 -17.80 20.61
N GLY A 27 -17.22 -18.06 21.92
CA GLY A 27 -17.31 -19.43 22.44
C GLY A 27 -16.00 -20.24 22.39
N TRP A 28 -14.86 -19.55 22.37
CA TRP A 28 -13.53 -20.17 22.45
C TRP A 28 -13.05 -20.21 23.91
N ASN A 29 -12.09 -21.08 24.21
CA ASN A 29 -11.68 -21.30 25.61
C ASN A 29 -10.74 -20.21 26.19
N GLY A 30 -10.34 -19.21 25.41
CA GLY A 30 -9.49 -18.08 25.84
C GLY A 30 -8.08 -18.44 26.33
N LYS A 31 -7.65 -19.72 26.24
CA LYS A 31 -6.29 -20.11 26.59
C LYS A 31 -5.30 -19.45 25.63
N ASP A 32 -4.12 -19.12 26.13
CA ASP A 32 -3.02 -18.62 25.31
C ASP A 32 -2.65 -19.63 24.21
N VAL A 33 -2.78 -19.19 22.98
CA VAL A 33 -2.46 -19.96 21.76
C VAL A 33 -1.47 -19.20 20.87
N GLY A 34 -0.88 -18.12 21.40
CA GLY A 34 0.02 -17.23 20.66
C GLY A 34 -0.70 -16.13 19.88
N ILE A 35 -1.99 -15.95 20.08
CA ILE A 35 -2.74 -14.80 19.57
C ILE A 35 -2.93 -13.82 20.74
N ASP A 36 -2.50 -12.57 20.57
CA ASP A 36 -2.64 -11.54 21.61
C ASP A 36 -3.87 -10.67 21.38
N LEU A 37 -4.11 -10.28 20.12
CA LEU A 37 -5.23 -9.44 19.73
C LEU A 37 -5.96 -10.06 18.54
N VAL A 38 -7.25 -9.71 18.42
CA VAL A 38 -8.06 -10.02 17.23
C VAL A 38 -8.68 -8.72 16.72
N ALA A 39 -8.55 -8.47 15.43
CA ALA A 39 -9.15 -7.31 14.78
C ALA A 39 -10.23 -7.74 13.77
N ARG A 40 -11.37 -7.07 13.78
CA ARG A 40 -12.42 -7.28 12.78
C ARG A 40 -12.09 -6.53 11.51
N LEU A 41 -12.21 -7.20 10.37
CA LEU A 41 -11.99 -6.62 9.05
C LEU A 41 -13.18 -5.73 8.66
N ARG A 42 -12.89 -4.50 8.25
CA ARG A 42 -13.90 -3.54 7.78
C ARG A 42 -14.47 -3.99 6.43
N GLY A 43 -15.80 -4.14 6.34
CA GLY A 43 -16.49 -4.49 5.09
C GLY A 43 -16.31 -5.94 4.64
N HIS A 44 -15.69 -6.82 5.43
CA HIS A 44 -15.51 -8.23 5.11
C HIS A 44 -15.89 -9.13 6.28
N ALA A 45 -16.42 -10.32 5.98
CA ALA A 45 -16.55 -11.36 6.98
C ALA A 45 -15.17 -11.97 7.26
N GLY A 46 -14.68 -11.82 8.49
CA GLY A 46 -13.40 -12.37 8.90
C GLY A 46 -12.68 -11.53 9.93
N PHE A 47 -11.62 -12.10 10.46
CA PHE A 47 -10.82 -11.49 11.50
C PHE A 47 -9.34 -11.59 11.17
N ALA A 48 -8.58 -10.60 11.62
CA ALA A 48 -7.12 -10.66 11.66
C ALA A 48 -6.68 -11.19 13.04
N ALA A 49 -5.87 -12.26 13.04
CA ALA A 49 -5.14 -12.68 14.23
C ALA A 49 -3.85 -11.87 14.35
N ILE A 50 -3.53 -11.39 15.54
CA ILE A 50 -2.36 -10.55 15.79
C ILE A 50 -1.56 -11.14 16.94
N GLN A 51 -0.25 -11.30 16.73
CA GLN A 51 0.72 -11.59 17.76
C GLN A 51 1.61 -10.37 17.99
N CYS A 52 1.86 -10.01 19.24
CA CYS A 52 2.72 -8.90 19.65
C CYS A 52 4.00 -9.44 20.29
N LYS A 53 5.17 -9.06 19.77
CA LYS A 53 6.47 -9.45 20.30
C LYS A 53 7.23 -8.21 20.78
N PHE A 54 7.39 -8.10 22.07
CA PHE A 54 8.13 -7.01 22.68
C PHE A 54 9.51 -7.49 23.12
N TYR A 55 10.51 -7.25 22.30
CA TYR A 55 11.90 -7.64 22.53
C TYR A 55 12.83 -6.45 22.42
N ALA A 56 14.07 -6.63 22.87
CA ALA A 56 15.11 -5.63 22.66
C ALA A 56 15.36 -5.40 21.15
N PRO A 57 15.76 -4.18 20.73
CA PRO A 57 15.89 -3.82 19.30
C PRO A 57 16.74 -4.79 18.46
N ARG A 58 17.79 -5.38 19.06
CA ARG A 58 18.71 -6.32 18.39
C ARG A 58 18.31 -7.79 18.53
N HIS A 59 17.18 -8.07 19.17
CA HIS A 59 16.71 -9.45 19.29
C HIS A 59 16.30 -9.97 17.90
N LYS A 60 16.67 -11.23 17.61
CA LYS A 60 16.27 -11.90 16.36
C LYS A 60 15.06 -12.77 16.64
N ILE A 61 13.94 -12.46 16.03
CA ILE A 61 12.73 -13.31 16.08
C ILE A 61 13.08 -14.69 15.49
N ALA A 62 12.92 -15.73 16.28
CA ALA A 62 13.17 -17.11 15.87
C ALA A 62 11.85 -17.79 15.47
N LYS A 63 11.99 -18.94 14.78
CA LYS A 63 10.84 -19.79 14.42
C LYS A 63 9.95 -20.12 15.64
N ALA A 64 10.55 -20.51 16.76
CA ALA A 64 9.82 -20.85 17.98
C ALA A 64 8.97 -19.70 18.55
N ASP A 65 9.31 -18.45 18.23
CA ASP A 65 8.56 -17.28 18.69
C ASP A 65 7.19 -17.15 18.01
N ILE A 66 7.02 -17.75 16.82
CA ILE A 66 5.81 -17.59 15.98
C ILE A 66 5.08 -18.90 15.67
N ASP A 67 5.63 -20.07 16.01
CA ASP A 67 5.05 -21.39 15.68
C ASP A 67 3.62 -21.56 16.21
N SER A 68 3.38 -21.25 17.48
CA SER A 68 2.05 -21.37 18.10
C SER A 68 1.03 -20.45 17.44
N PHE A 69 1.43 -19.21 17.14
CA PHE A 69 0.60 -18.25 16.44
C PHE A 69 0.21 -18.73 15.04
N LEU A 70 1.17 -19.21 14.26
CA LEU A 70 0.90 -19.70 12.90
C LEU A 70 -0.06 -20.90 12.93
N ALA A 71 0.11 -21.83 13.88
CA ALA A 71 -0.77 -22.96 14.04
C ALA A 71 -2.21 -22.54 14.44
N ALA A 72 -2.34 -21.65 15.43
CA ALA A 72 -3.64 -21.20 15.94
C ALA A 72 -4.42 -20.36 14.91
N SER A 73 -3.72 -19.52 14.17
CA SER A 73 -4.32 -18.56 13.23
C SER A 73 -4.51 -19.11 11.80
N SER A 74 -4.18 -20.37 11.55
CA SER A 74 -4.29 -21.00 10.21
C SER A 74 -5.71 -21.40 9.82
N ARG A 75 -6.68 -21.31 10.71
CA ARG A 75 -8.06 -21.79 10.55
C ARG A 75 -9.10 -20.69 10.68
N PRO A 76 -10.30 -20.90 10.10
CA PRO A 76 -11.42 -19.99 10.31
C PRO A 76 -11.66 -19.68 11.81
N PRO A 77 -12.07 -18.45 12.13
CA PRO A 77 -12.53 -17.41 11.21
C PRO A 77 -11.44 -16.43 10.77
N PHE A 78 -10.16 -16.74 10.99
CA PHE A 78 -9.05 -15.86 10.62
C PHE A 78 -8.80 -15.89 9.12
N THR A 79 -8.74 -14.70 8.50
CA THR A 79 -8.48 -14.49 7.07
C THR A 79 -7.31 -13.53 6.83
N ASP A 80 -6.77 -12.94 7.91
CA ASP A 80 -5.58 -12.08 7.89
C ASP A 80 -4.73 -12.38 9.14
N ARG A 81 -3.42 -12.20 9.04
CA ARG A 81 -2.48 -12.49 10.13
C ARG A 81 -1.40 -11.43 10.22
N ILE A 82 -1.12 -10.97 11.44
CA ILE A 82 -0.13 -9.92 11.69
C ILE A 82 0.79 -10.36 12.82
N VAL A 83 2.09 -10.18 12.64
CA VAL A 83 3.05 -10.16 13.74
C VAL A 83 3.55 -8.74 13.91
N MET A 84 3.28 -8.15 15.07
CA MET A 84 3.78 -6.83 15.47
C MET A 84 4.99 -7.02 16.36
N ASP A 85 6.14 -6.45 16.01
CA ASP A 85 7.34 -6.61 16.81
C ASP A 85 8.09 -5.29 17.04
N SER A 86 8.79 -5.22 18.18
CA SER A 86 9.60 -4.07 18.56
C SER A 86 11.07 -4.20 18.15
N THR A 87 11.44 -5.22 17.37
CA THR A 87 12.81 -5.39 16.91
C THR A 87 13.10 -4.52 15.68
N GLU A 88 14.36 -4.11 15.54
CA GLU A 88 14.83 -3.31 14.41
C GLU A 88 15.64 -4.15 13.40
N GLY A 89 15.82 -5.44 13.71
CA GLY A 89 16.62 -6.38 12.93
C GLY A 89 15.82 -7.31 12.03
N GLU A 90 16.56 -8.03 11.21
CA GLU A 90 15.99 -9.13 10.42
C GLU A 90 15.59 -10.28 11.34
N TRP A 91 14.53 -10.97 10.99
CA TRP A 91 14.17 -12.23 11.65
C TRP A 91 15.19 -13.33 11.33
N SER A 92 15.14 -14.44 12.04
CA SER A 92 15.95 -15.59 11.65
C SER A 92 15.48 -16.15 10.30
N VAL A 93 16.42 -16.69 9.51
CA VAL A 93 16.11 -17.31 8.21
C VAL A 93 14.98 -18.32 8.32
N ASN A 94 15.00 -19.16 9.35
CA ASN A 94 13.97 -20.17 9.58
C ASN A 94 12.60 -19.57 9.91
N ALA A 95 12.54 -18.39 10.54
CA ALA A 95 11.29 -17.69 10.80
C ALA A 95 10.75 -17.06 9.52
N GLU A 96 11.60 -16.44 8.70
CA GLU A 96 11.22 -15.88 7.41
C GLU A 96 10.74 -16.96 6.43
N ASP A 97 11.47 -18.08 6.34
CA ASP A 97 11.09 -19.20 5.47
C ASP A 97 9.69 -19.77 5.82
N MET A 98 9.30 -19.71 7.10
CA MET A 98 7.96 -20.15 7.53
C MET A 98 6.83 -19.24 7.08
N LEU A 99 7.10 -17.99 6.78
CA LEU A 99 6.08 -17.05 6.31
C LEU A 99 5.77 -17.22 4.81
N ILE A 100 6.67 -17.90 4.09
CA ILE A 100 6.54 -18.11 2.65
C ILE A 100 5.53 -19.23 2.37
N GLY A 101 4.64 -19.00 1.39
CA GLY A 101 3.70 -20.03 0.93
C GLY A 101 2.56 -20.35 1.90
N GLN A 102 2.33 -19.53 2.90
CA GLN A 102 1.20 -19.67 3.81
C GLN A 102 -0.13 -19.40 3.08
N THR A 103 -1.14 -20.25 3.30
CA THR A 103 -2.49 -20.07 2.71
C THR A 103 -3.11 -18.74 3.11
N ILE A 104 -2.97 -18.35 4.38
CA ILE A 104 -3.31 -17.01 4.87
C ILE A 104 -1.98 -16.26 5.02
N PRO A 105 -1.72 -15.20 4.24
CA PRO A 105 -0.49 -14.44 4.34
C PRO A 105 -0.26 -13.87 5.75
N VAL A 106 1.00 -13.79 6.15
CA VAL A 106 1.40 -13.15 7.42
C VAL A 106 2.09 -11.84 7.09
N ARG A 107 1.62 -10.75 7.67
CA ARG A 107 2.27 -9.44 7.56
C ARG A 107 3.08 -9.15 8.81
N ARG A 108 4.18 -8.46 8.63
CA ARG A 108 4.99 -7.93 9.70
C ARG A 108 4.75 -6.44 9.84
N ILE A 109 4.50 -5.98 11.07
CA ILE A 109 4.46 -4.56 11.42
C ILE A 109 5.55 -4.34 12.47
N GLY A 110 6.66 -3.75 12.03
CA GLY A 110 7.80 -3.45 12.87
C GLY A 110 7.69 -2.11 13.59
N LEU A 111 8.61 -1.87 14.52
CA LEU A 111 8.66 -0.62 15.29
C LEU A 111 8.84 0.63 14.40
N SER A 112 9.59 0.51 13.31
CA SER A 112 9.77 1.59 12.33
C SER A 112 8.46 2.03 11.70
N GLU A 113 7.57 1.09 11.39
CA GLU A 113 6.25 1.36 10.83
C GLU A 113 5.35 2.06 11.85
N MET A 114 5.36 1.59 13.10
CA MET A 114 4.60 2.23 14.18
C MET A 114 5.10 3.65 14.48
N ARG A 115 6.41 3.88 14.41
CA ARG A 115 7.00 5.22 14.58
C ARG A 115 6.70 6.17 13.40
N ALA A 116 6.55 5.64 12.20
CA ALA A 116 6.20 6.41 11.01
C ALA A 116 4.70 6.78 10.96
N SER A 117 3.88 6.23 11.84
CA SER A 117 2.47 6.58 11.99
C SER A 117 2.32 8.04 12.42
N PRO A 118 1.32 8.76 11.90
CA PRO A 118 1.03 10.12 12.34
C PRO A 118 0.36 10.21 13.72
N VAL A 119 0.22 9.10 14.43
CA VAL A 119 -0.27 9.08 15.81
C VAL A 119 0.78 9.70 16.74
N GLN A 120 0.40 10.71 17.51
CA GLN A 120 1.27 11.35 18.51
C GLN A 120 1.38 10.43 19.73
N TRP A 121 2.36 9.54 19.71
CA TRP A 121 2.57 8.52 20.76
C TRP A 121 2.81 9.07 22.15
N ASP A 122 3.44 10.24 22.29
CA ASP A 122 3.67 10.89 23.58
C ASP A 122 2.35 11.34 24.21
N SER A 123 1.42 11.86 23.41
CA SER A 123 0.08 12.23 23.88
C SER A 123 -0.71 10.99 24.31
N PHE A 124 -0.62 9.92 23.55
CA PHE A 124 -1.24 8.65 23.88
C PHE A 124 -0.67 8.04 25.17
N ALA A 125 0.67 8.02 25.31
CA ALA A 125 1.32 7.49 26.51
C ALA A 125 0.99 8.29 27.78
N ALA A 126 0.85 9.61 27.67
CA ALA A 126 0.61 10.48 28.81
C ALA A 126 -0.86 10.53 29.25
N ARG A 127 -1.82 10.50 28.30
CA ARG A 127 -3.24 10.78 28.55
C ARG A 127 -4.20 9.79 27.94
N HIS A 128 -3.72 8.80 27.17
CA HIS A 128 -4.50 7.89 26.35
C HIS A 128 -5.35 8.61 25.27
N ASP A 129 -5.00 9.86 24.94
CA ASP A 129 -5.64 10.64 23.90
C ASP A 129 -5.07 10.28 22.53
N ILE A 130 -5.95 10.02 21.58
CA ILE A 130 -5.54 9.82 20.18
C ILE A 130 -5.51 11.17 19.47
N VAL A 131 -4.30 11.62 19.18
CA VAL A 131 -4.05 12.84 18.40
C VAL A 131 -3.22 12.45 17.18
N LEU A 132 -3.63 12.89 16.00
CA LEU A 132 -2.87 12.72 14.78
C LEU A 132 -2.08 13.99 14.46
N GLU A 133 -0.95 13.83 13.80
CA GLU A 133 -0.23 14.96 13.20
C GLU A 133 -1.17 15.75 12.27
N PRO A 134 -1.03 17.09 12.18
CA PRO A 134 -1.85 17.87 11.27
C PRO A 134 -1.58 17.50 9.82
N ARG A 135 -2.64 17.52 9.00
CA ARG A 135 -2.51 17.34 7.57
C ARG A 135 -1.77 18.50 6.93
N LYS A 136 -1.09 18.23 5.83
CA LYS A 136 -0.38 19.25 5.06
C LYS A 136 -1.34 20.14 4.27
N ASP A 137 -0.96 21.41 4.11
CA ASP A 137 -1.61 22.36 3.21
C ASP A 137 -0.80 22.56 1.93
N LEU A 138 -1.50 22.84 0.82
CA LEU A 138 -0.87 23.14 -0.45
C LEU A 138 -0.02 24.42 -0.37
N ARG A 139 1.25 24.30 -0.72
CA ARG A 139 2.14 25.44 -0.93
C ARG A 139 1.79 26.17 -2.24
N PRO A 140 2.18 27.45 -2.43
CA PRO A 140 1.83 28.21 -3.65
C PRO A 140 2.17 27.48 -4.95
N HIS A 141 3.38 26.98 -5.11
CA HIS A 141 3.80 26.24 -6.32
C HIS A 141 3.04 24.93 -6.55
N GLN A 142 2.57 24.26 -5.48
CA GLN A 142 1.74 23.06 -5.60
C GLN A 142 0.31 23.40 -6.04
N ARG A 143 -0.20 24.55 -5.59
CA ARG A 143 -1.50 25.07 -6.04
C ARG A 143 -1.47 25.45 -7.52
N GLU A 144 -0.43 26.15 -7.95
CA GLU A 144 -0.19 26.46 -9.37
C GLU A 144 -0.11 25.18 -10.22
N ALA A 145 0.59 24.15 -9.74
CA ALA A 145 0.68 22.85 -10.41
C ALA A 145 -0.68 22.15 -10.51
N LEU A 146 -1.48 22.15 -9.45
CA LEU A 146 -2.84 21.61 -9.45
C LEU A 146 -3.73 22.33 -10.46
N ASP A 147 -3.73 23.67 -10.46
CA ASP A 147 -4.55 24.47 -11.37
C ASP A 147 -4.14 24.23 -12.84
N ALA A 148 -2.84 24.14 -13.11
CA ALA A 148 -2.32 23.84 -14.45
C ALA A 148 -2.72 22.43 -14.93
N VAL A 149 -2.63 21.42 -14.06
CA VAL A 149 -3.04 20.04 -14.38
C VAL A 149 -4.54 19.97 -14.61
N ARG A 150 -5.35 20.61 -13.77
CA ARG A 150 -6.81 20.71 -13.95
C ARG A 150 -7.16 21.29 -15.31
N ALA A 151 -6.59 22.42 -15.66
CA ALA A 151 -6.82 23.09 -16.94
C ALA A 151 -6.39 22.20 -18.12
N GLY A 152 -5.22 21.57 -18.04
CA GLY A 152 -4.70 20.70 -19.09
C GLY A 152 -5.52 19.44 -19.30
N LEU A 153 -5.90 18.74 -18.21
CA LEU A 153 -6.70 17.52 -18.28
C LEU A 153 -8.19 17.75 -18.56
N THR A 154 -8.67 19.00 -18.50
CA THR A 154 -10.00 19.36 -19.01
C THR A 154 -10.01 19.33 -20.55
N LEU A 155 -8.90 19.69 -21.19
CA LEU A 155 -8.79 19.76 -22.64
C LEU A 155 -8.22 18.48 -23.27
N HIS A 156 -7.44 17.73 -22.51
CA HIS A 156 -6.71 16.54 -22.97
C HIS A 156 -6.92 15.37 -22.02
N ASP A 157 -6.72 14.16 -22.51
CA ASP A 157 -6.76 12.93 -21.72
C ASP A 157 -5.40 12.59 -21.06
N ARG A 158 -4.32 13.27 -21.44
CA ARG A 158 -2.95 13.04 -20.96
C ARG A 158 -2.24 14.33 -20.63
N GLY A 159 -1.53 14.35 -19.50
CA GLY A 159 -0.75 15.50 -19.05
C GLY A 159 0.59 15.09 -18.44
N LYS A 160 1.56 16.03 -18.44
CA LYS A 160 2.83 15.89 -17.74
C LYS A 160 2.92 16.90 -16.61
N LEU A 161 3.35 16.43 -15.43
CA LEU A 161 3.68 17.27 -14.29
C LEU A 161 5.17 17.14 -13.99
N ILE A 162 5.91 18.24 -14.20
CA ILE A 162 7.35 18.31 -13.93
C ILE A 162 7.54 19.11 -12.66
N MET A 163 8.01 18.45 -11.60
CA MET A 163 8.30 19.09 -10.31
C MET A 163 9.63 18.55 -9.78
N ALA A 164 10.49 19.43 -9.27
CA ALA A 164 11.79 19.04 -8.73
C ALA A 164 11.66 18.03 -7.57
N CYS A 165 12.72 17.27 -7.30
CA CYS A 165 12.77 16.39 -6.13
C CYS A 165 12.55 17.20 -4.84
N GLY A 166 11.83 16.62 -3.86
CA GLY A 166 11.58 17.26 -2.57
C GLY A 166 10.52 18.39 -2.57
N THR A 167 9.92 18.73 -3.73
CA THR A 167 8.87 19.77 -3.79
C THR A 167 7.47 19.25 -3.44
N GLY A 168 7.33 17.96 -3.09
CA GLY A 168 6.07 17.36 -2.66
C GLY A 168 5.19 16.86 -3.80
N LYS A 169 5.79 16.26 -4.85
CA LYS A 169 5.05 15.65 -5.97
C LYS A 169 3.93 14.71 -5.51
N THR A 170 4.23 13.82 -4.56
CA THR A 170 3.29 12.82 -4.05
C THR A 170 2.07 13.45 -3.40
N PHE A 171 2.28 14.50 -2.59
CA PHE A 171 1.19 15.26 -1.98
C PHE A 171 0.40 16.08 -3.02
N THR A 172 1.09 16.70 -3.97
CA THR A 172 0.42 17.41 -5.07
C THR A 172 -0.46 16.46 -5.90
N ALA A 173 0.04 15.24 -6.16
CA ALA A 173 -0.73 14.20 -6.86
C ALA A 173 -2.00 13.80 -6.10
N LEU A 174 -1.93 13.68 -4.77
CA LEU A 174 -3.11 13.46 -3.94
C LEU A 174 -4.15 14.57 -4.14
N LYS A 175 -3.72 15.82 -4.05
CA LYS A 175 -4.66 16.96 -4.18
C LYS A 175 -5.23 17.08 -5.59
N ILE A 176 -4.47 16.72 -6.63
CA ILE A 176 -4.97 16.58 -8.01
C ILE A 176 -6.03 15.47 -8.09
N ALA A 177 -5.77 14.31 -7.47
CA ALA A 177 -6.69 13.18 -7.46
C ALA A 177 -8.01 13.54 -6.74
N GLU A 178 -7.93 14.19 -5.58
CA GLU A 178 -9.11 14.68 -4.84
C GLU A 178 -9.92 15.70 -5.64
N ASP A 179 -9.27 16.58 -6.38
CA ASP A 179 -9.89 17.62 -7.17
C ASP A 179 -10.56 17.12 -8.45
N LEU A 180 -9.86 16.23 -9.19
CA LEU A 180 -10.34 15.75 -10.49
C LEU A 180 -11.29 14.56 -10.39
N VAL A 181 -11.13 13.73 -9.36
CA VAL A 181 -11.84 12.45 -9.23
C VAL A 181 -12.75 12.48 -8.00
N GLY A 182 -12.21 12.81 -6.83
CA GLY A 182 -12.97 12.90 -5.57
C GLY A 182 -13.50 11.58 -5.08
N ALA A 183 -14.58 11.66 -4.28
CA ALA A 183 -15.26 10.51 -3.72
C ALA A 183 -15.92 9.66 -4.84
N ASP A 184 -16.06 8.35 -4.59
CA ASP A 184 -16.61 7.35 -5.51
C ASP A 184 -15.74 7.08 -6.76
N GLY A 185 -14.65 7.83 -6.95
CA GLY A 185 -13.76 7.64 -8.08
C GLY A 185 -12.68 6.58 -7.86
N ARG A 186 -12.08 6.15 -8.95
CA ARG A 186 -11.09 5.07 -9.00
C ARG A 186 -9.79 5.54 -9.61
N ILE A 187 -8.70 5.35 -8.89
CA ILE A 187 -7.37 5.83 -9.27
C ILE A 187 -6.40 4.65 -9.33
N LEU A 188 -5.54 4.65 -10.35
CA LEU A 188 -4.33 3.83 -10.38
C LEU A 188 -3.12 4.73 -10.15
N PHE A 189 -2.32 4.41 -9.14
CA PHE A 189 -1.06 5.10 -8.86
C PHE A 189 0.12 4.14 -9.06
N LEU A 190 0.96 4.42 -10.04
CA LEU A 190 2.10 3.59 -10.41
C LEU A 190 3.40 4.16 -9.86
N VAL A 191 4.16 3.29 -9.20
CA VAL A 191 5.46 3.60 -8.58
C VAL A 191 6.56 2.65 -9.06
N PRO A 192 7.83 3.07 -9.04
CA PRO A 192 8.94 2.22 -9.49
C PRO A 192 9.37 1.17 -8.47
N SER A 193 9.00 1.28 -7.19
CA SER A 193 9.45 0.35 -6.14
C SER A 193 8.42 0.20 -5.01
N LEU A 194 8.54 -0.91 -4.25
CA LEU A 194 7.71 -1.17 -3.05
C LEU A 194 7.95 -0.12 -1.95
N ALA A 195 9.17 0.36 -1.79
CA ALA A 195 9.51 1.40 -0.82
C ALA A 195 8.74 2.70 -1.09
N LEU A 196 8.71 3.14 -2.36
CA LEU A 196 7.93 4.31 -2.77
C LEU A 196 6.42 4.05 -2.67
N MET A 197 5.96 2.82 -2.93
CA MET A 197 4.57 2.45 -2.70
C MET A 197 4.18 2.62 -1.24
N ALA A 198 4.94 2.04 -0.31
CA ALA A 198 4.69 2.13 1.12
C ALA A 198 4.66 3.59 1.60
N GLN A 199 5.63 4.41 1.15
CA GLN A 199 5.67 5.82 1.46
C GLN A 199 4.44 6.56 0.92
N THR A 200 4.06 6.32 -0.34
CA THR A 200 2.93 6.99 -1.00
C THR A 200 1.61 6.64 -0.32
N VAL A 201 1.40 5.37 0.00
CA VAL A 201 0.18 4.94 0.72
C VAL A 201 0.08 5.62 2.08
N ARG A 202 1.16 5.69 2.86
CA ARG A 202 1.16 6.40 4.15
C ARG A 202 0.84 7.88 3.98
N GLU A 203 1.53 8.56 3.07
CA GLU A 203 1.33 10.00 2.82
C GLU A 203 -0.11 10.28 2.36
N TRP A 204 -0.64 9.53 1.42
CA TRP A 204 -2.00 9.70 0.93
C TRP A 204 -3.05 9.39 2.00
N SER A 205 -2.88 8.30 2.75
CA SER A 205 -3.81 7.94 3.82
C SER A 205 -3.87 8.99 4.93
N HIS A 206 -2.73 9.63 5.23
CA HIS A 206 -2.68 10.67 6.26
C HIS A 206 -3.22 12.01 5.77
N ASP A 207 -2.77 12.47 4.59
CA ASP A 207 -3.00 13.84 4.11
C ASP A 207 -4.32 13.97 3.30
N SER A 208 -5.01 12.88 3.00
CA SER A 208 -6.27 12.92 2.27
C SER A 208 -7.38 13.56 3.09
N THR A 209 -8.15 14.41 2.43
CA THR A 209 -9.41 14.98 2.95
C THR A 209 -10.62 14.14 2.53
N THR A 210 -10.48 13.34 1.49
CA THR A 210 -11.47 12.37 1.03
C THR A 210 -11.22 11.01 1.69
N ALA A 211 -12.25 10.31 2.10
CA ALA A 211 -12.09 8.96 2.62
C ALA A 211 -11.46 8.05 1.56
N LEU A 212 -10.42 7.29 1.93
CA LEU A 212 -9.68 6.41 1.04
C LEU A 212 -9.94 4.94 1.30
N ARG A 213 -9.95 4.15 0.24
CA ARG A 213 -9.77 2.71 0.24
C ARG A 213 -8.58 2.34 -0.63
N SER A 214 -7.52 1.87 -0.01
CA SER A 214 -6.25 1.60 -0.67
C SER A 214 -6.08 0.11 -0.94
N PHE A 215 -5.63 -0.22 -2.15
CA PHE A 215 -5.21 -1.56 -2.57
C PHE A 215 -3.76 -1.49 -3.03
N ALA A 216 -2.96 -2.51 -2.69
CA ALA A 216 -1.60 -2.64 -3.18
C ALA A 216 -1.48 -3.84 -4.11
N VAL A 217 -0.77 -3.66 -5.21
CA VAL A 217 -0.52 -4.72 -6.19
C VAL A 217 0.98 -4.84 -6.41
N CYS A 218 1.50 -6.06 -6.20
CA CYS A 218 2.89 -6.40 -6.49
C CYS A 218 2.95 -7.56 -7.50
N SER A 219 4.12 -7.83 -8.06
CA SER A 219 4.34 -8.99 -8.93
C SER A 219 4.87 -10.17 -8.13
N ASP A 220 4.61 -11.41 -8.59
CA ASP A 220 5.12 -12.64 -7.98
C ASP A 220 6.64 -12.63 -7.86
N THR A 221 7.33 -11.96 -8.78
CA THR A 221 8.79 -11.81 -8.74
C THR A 221 9.30 -10.99 -7.55
N GLN A 222 8.42 -10.24 -6.88
CA GLN A 222 8.73 -9.45 -5.69
C GLN A 222 8.31 -10.17 -4.39
N VAL A 223 7.50 -11.22 -4.50
CA VAL A 223 7.12 -12.06 -3.36
C VAL A 223 8.24 -13.06 -3.07
N GLY A 224 8.77 -13.06 -1.86
CA GLY A 224 9.75 -14.05 -1.40
C GLY A 224 11.20 -13.82 -1.85
N LYS A 225 11.55 -12.69 -2.48
CA LYS A 225 12.95 -12.35 -2.71
C LYS A 225 13.65 -12.04 -1.39
N ARG A 226 14.68 -12.85 -1.07
CA ARG A 226 15.66 -12.52 -0.04
C ARG A 226 16.33 -11.19 -0.37
N ARG A 227 16.54 -10.36 0.65
CA ARG A 227 17.43 -9.20 0.59
C ARG A 227 18.80 -9.62 0.02
N VAL A 228 19.04 -9.34 -1.24
CA VAL A 228 20.40 -9.34 -1.79
C VAL A 228 20.86 -7.88 -1.72
N ALA A 229 21.75 -7.63 -0.77
CA ALA A 229 22.39 -6.33 -0.65
C ALA A 229 23.16 -6.00 -1.94
N ARG A 230 22.59 -5.14 -2.76
CA ARG A 230 23.29 -4.40 -3.81
C ARG A 230 22.76 -2.97 -3.79
N ASP A 231 23.67 -2.09 -3.41
CA ASP A 231 23.62 -0.62 -3.47
C ASP A 231 22.40 0.09 -2.84
N ASP A 232 22.65 0.70 -1.69
CA ASP A 232 22.07 1.89 -1.04
C ASP A 232 20.53 2.12 -1.00
N VAL A 233 19.69 1.18 -1.41
CA VAL A 233 18.24 1.24 -1.19
C VAL A 233 17.82 -0.04 -0.48
N ALA A 234 17.37 0.09 0.76
CA ALA A 234 16.77 -1.01 1.50
C ALA A 234 15.59 -1.57 0.69
N GLU A 235 15.73 -2.77 0.09
CA GLU A 235 14.61 -3.46 -0.55
C GLU A 235 13.63 -3.88 0.54
N ILE A 236 12.46 -3.24 0.54
CA ILE A 236 11.35 -3.62 1.41
C ILE A 236 10.73 -4.89 0.84
N SER A 237 10.57 -5.90 1.68
CA SER A 237 9.81 -7.11 1.35
C SER A 237 8.31 -6.80 1.32
N THR A 238 7.54 -7.57 0.55
CA THR A 238 6.06 -7.50 0.58
C THR A 238 5.50 -7.89 1.95
N LEU A 239 6.22 -8.67 2.75
CA LEU A 239 5.86 -9.02 4.12
C LEU A 239 5.98 -7.82 5.08
N ASP A 240 6.83 -6.85 4.76
CA ASP A 240 7.07 -5.64 5.55
C ASP A 240 6.14 -4.47 5.12
N LEU A 241 5.22 -4.70 4.19
CA LEU A 241 4.21 -3.71 3.87
C LEU A 241 3.16 -3.66 4.97
N ALA A 242 2.93 -2.48 5.53
CA ALA A 242 1.92 -2.26 6.57
C ALA A 242 0.48 -2.52 6.11
N PHE A 243 0.27 -2.75 4.84
CA PHE A 243 -1.00 -3.10 4.21
C PHE A 243 -0.79 -4.29 3.27
N PRO A 244 -1.79 -5.18 3.10
CA PRO A 244 -1.63 -6.35 2.24
C PRO A 244 -1.51 -5.94 0.78
N ALA A 245 -0.52 -6.54 0.11
CA ALA A 245 -0.39 -6.49 -1.33
C ALA A 245 -0.91 -7.80 -1.94
N THR A 246 -1.57 -7.70 -3.08
CA THR A 246 -2.03 -8.87 -3.84
C THR A 246 -1.26 -9.03 -5.13
N THR A 247 -1.08 -10.28 -5.53
CA THR A 247 -0.62 -10.68 -6.87
C THR A 247 -1.78 -11.25 -7.70
N ASP A 248 -2.95 -11.42 -7.08
CA ASP A 248 -4.14 -12.04 -7.66
C ASP A 248 -5.08 -10.97 -8.23
N ALA A 249 -5.31 -11.04 -9.53
CA ALA A 249 -6.16 -10.12 -10.27
C ALA A 249 -7.65 -10.24 -9.89
N GLY A 250 -8.11 -11.45 -9.57
CA GLY A 250 -9.49 -11.70 -9.15
C GLY A 250 -9.76 -11.12 -7.75
N VAL A 251 -8.83 -11.29 -6.84
CA VAL A 251 -8.89 -10.69 -5.49
C VAL A 251 -8.91 -9.16 -5.57
N LEU A 252 -8.06 -8.57 -6.44
CA LEU A 252 -8.06 -7.13 -6.68
C LEU A 252 -9.42 -6.66 -7.22
N ALA A 253 -9.93 -7.30 -8.27
CA ALA A 253 -11.19 -6.92 -8.90
C ALA A 253 -12.37 -7.01 -7.91
N ALA A 254 -12.47 -8.10 -7.15
CA ALA A 254 -13.49 -8.27 -6.13
C ALA A 254 -13.41 -7.20 -5.04
N GLY A 255 -12.19 -6.91 -4.55
CA GLY A 255 -11.98 -5.88 -3.54
C GLY A 255 -12.36 -4.48 -4.01
N VAL A 256 -12.04 -4.13 -5.26
CA VAL A 256 -12.40 -2.83 -5.85
C VAL A 256 -13.91 -2.72 -6.10
N ALA A 257 -14.57 -3.82 -6.49
CA ALA A 257 -16.03 -3.84 -6.71
C ALA A 257 -16.83 -3.63 -5.41
N ASP A 258 -16.27 -4.02 -4.26
CA ASP A 258 -16.89 -3.87 -2.93
C ASP A 258 -16.59 -2.50 -2.28
N ALA A 259 -16.25 -1.48 -3.06
CA ALA A 259 -16.00 -0.15 -2.53
C ALA A 259 -17.29 0.51 -2.00
N ALA A 260 -17.21 1.05 -0.78
CA ALA A 260 -18.34 1.76 -0.18
C ALA A 260 -18.57 3.11 -0.87
N PRO A 261 -19.81 3.60 -0.95
CA PRO A 261 -20.11 4.95 -1.44
C PRO A 261 -19.39 6.04 -0.62
N GLY A 262 -19.01 7.12 -1.26
CA GLY A 262 -18.32 8.24 -0.62
C GLY A 262 -16.83 8.03 -0.37
N VAL A 263 -16.25 6.98 -0.93
CA VAL A 263 -14.83 6.63 -0.74
C VAL A 263 -14.08 6.64 -2.06
N MET A 264 -12.95 7.33 -2.11
CA MET A 264 -12.03 7.29 -3.25
C MET A 264 -11.22 6.00 -3.22
N THR A 265 -11.35 5.17 -4.24
CA THR A 265 -10.62 3.90 -4.35
C THR A 265 -9.30 4.10 -5.07
N VAL A 266 -8.20 3.74 -4.43
CA VAL A 266 -6.85 3.88 -5.00
C VAL A 266 -6.15 2.53 -5.07
N VAL A 267 -5.78 2.14 -6.28
CA VAL A 267 -4.92 0.99 -6.54
C VAL A 267 -3.48 1.49 -6.67
N PHE A 268 -2.64 1.18 -5.71
CA PHE A 268 -1.21 1.43 -5.77
C PHE A 268 -0.52 0.21 -6.35
N ALA A 269 0.25 0.37 -7.41
CA ALA A 269 0.92 -0.74 -8.07
C ALA A 269 2.36 -0.39 -8.47
N THR A 270 3.23 -1.38 -8.48
CA THR A 270 4.53 -1.20 -9.13
C THR A 270 4.38 -1.37 -10.64
N TYR A 271 5.26 -0.76 -11.44
CA TYR A 271 5.24 -0.94 -12.89
C TYR A 271 5.37 -2.41 -13.31
N GLN A 272 6.07 -3.23 -12.51
CA GLN A 272 6.20 -4.67 -12.76
C GLN A 272 4.88 -5.42 -12.58
N SER A 273 3.93 -4.86 -11.84
CA SER A 273 2.63 -5.47 -11.53
C SER A 273 1.53 -5.10 -12.52
N ILE A 274 1.88 -4.43 -13.59
CA ILE A 274 0.91 -3.91 -14.57
C ILE A 274 0.04 -5.03 -15.17
N GLN A 275 0.61 -6.25 -15.32
CA GLN A 275 -0.14 -7.40 -15.83
C GLN A 275 -1.27 -7.80 -14.89
N THR A 276 -1.04 -7.84 -13.57
CA THR A 276 -2.08 -8.13 -12.58
C THR A 276 -3.23 -7.13 -12.65
N VAL A 277 -2.92 -5.83 -12.80
CA VAL A 277 -3.94 -4.78 -12.95
C VAL A 277 -4.68 -4.91 -14.28
N SER A 278 -3.96 -5.23 -15.36
CA SER A 278 -4.56 -5.51 -16.69
C SER A 278 -5.53 -6.68 -16.64
N ASP A 279 -5.13 -7.78 -16.01
CA ASP A 279 -5.96 -8.98 -15.88
C ASP A 279 -7.18 -8.70 -15.00
N ALA A 280 -7.06 -7.90 -13.95
CA ALA A 280 -8.18 -7.47 -13.12
C ALA A 280 -9.24 -6.73 -13.97
N GLN A 281 -8.82 -5.85 -14.88
CA GLN A 281 -9.75 -5.14 -15.78
C GLN A 281 -10.28 -6.04 -16.89
N ASN A 282 -9.40 -6.72 -17.63
CA ASN A 282 -9.76 -7.38 -18.89
C ASN A 282 -10.32 -8.79 -18.71
N VAL A 283 -9.96 -9.48 -17.61
CA VAL A 283 -10.40 -10.85 -17.31
C VAL A 283 -11.46 -10.88 -16.21
N HIS A 284 -11.28 -10.05 -15.16
CA HIS A 284 -12.16 -10.07 -13.99
C HIS A 284 -13.16 -8.91 -13.93
N GLY A 285 -13.22 -8.06 -14.95
CA GLY A 285 -14.25 -7.04 -15.10
C GLY A 285 -14.12 -5.85 -14.15
N MET A 286 -12.94 -5.62 -13.57
CA MET A 286 -12.67 -4.39 -12.82
C MET A 286 -12.79 -3.20 -13.78
N GLY A 287 -13.68 -2.27 -13.52
CA GLY A 287 -13.90 -1.13 -14.40
C GLY A 287 -12.66 -0.26 -14.65
N ARG A 288 -12.79 0.70 -15.56
CA ARG A 288 -11.73 1.67 -15.90
C ARG A 288 -11.37 2.54 -14.71
N PHE A 289 -10.17 3.14 -14.75
CA PHE A 289 -9.76 4.16 -13.81
C PHE A 289 -10.17 5.55 -14.33
N ASP A 290 -10.64 6.42 -13.44
CA ASP A 290 -10.90 7.83 -13.78
C ASP A 290 -9.59 8.59 -13.99
N LEU A 291 -8.57 8.24 -13.19
CA LEU A 291 -7.23 8.84 -13.28
C LEU A 291 -6.14 7.77 -13.08
N ILE A 292 -5.17 7.76 -13.99
CA ILE A 292 -3.93 6.99 -13.85
C ILE A 292 -2.79 7.97 -13.60
N ILE A 293 -2.06 7.78 -12.50
CA ILE A 293 -0.90 8.58 -12.14
C ILE A 293 0.36 7.71 -12.27
N CYS A 294 1.30 8.16 -13.07
CA CYS A 294 2.58 7.50 -13.31
C CYS A 294 3.70 8.31 -12.62
N ASP A 295 4.19 7.83 -11.48
CA ASP A 295 5.32 8.48 -10.81
C ASP A 295 6.65 8.04 -11.42
N GLU A 296 7.65 8.95 -11.39
CA GLU A 296 8.96 8.78 -12.03
C GLU A 296 8.84 8.37 -13.52
N ALA A 297 7.92 9.04 -14.23
CA ALA A 297 7.51 8.69 -15.59
C ALA A 297 8.65 8.77 -16.65
N HIS A 298 9.81 9.36 -16.31
CA HIS A 298 11.00 9.30 -17.17
C HIS A 298 11.46 7.85 -17.43
N ARG A 299 11.07 6.89 -16.59
CA ARG A 299 11.32 5.46 -16.78
C ARG A 299 10.40 4.84 -17.83
N THR A 300 9.28 5.47 -18.16
CA THR A 300 8.30 4.98 -19.16
C THR A 300 8.65 5.35 -20.60
N THR A 301 9.73 6.11 -20.80
CA THR A 301 10.14 6.66 -22.12
C THR A 301 11.23 5.84 -22.82
N GLY A 302 11.50 4.60 -22.39
CA GLY A 302 12.48 3.73 -23.04
C GLY A 302 12.00 3.29 -24.42
N ALA A 303 12.80 3.50 -25.48
CA ALA A 303 12.60 2.83 -26.77
C ALA A 303 12.84 1.33 -26.57
N ALA A 304 11.90 0.48 -27.02
CA ALA A 304 12.16 -0.93 -27.15
C ALA A 304 13.26 -1.11 -28.21
N LEU A 305 14.42 -1.65 -27.82
CA LEU A 305 15.40 -2.10 -28.79
C LEU A 305 14.82 -3.35 -29.49
N ASP A 306 14.91 -3.40 -30.79
CA ASP A 306 14.42 -4.51 -31.62
C ASP A 306 14.80 -5.87 -31.03
N GLY A 307 13.79 -6.70 -30.72
CA GLY A 307 13.95 -8.05 -30.20
C GLY A 307 13.87 -8.24 -28.69
N GLN A 308 13.61 -7.20 -27.89
CA GLN A 308 13.30 -7.34 -26.47
C GLN A 308 11.78 -7.27 -26.24
N GLU A 309 11.26 -8.06 -25.29
CA GLU A 309 9.87 -7.91 -24.80
C GLU A 309 9.62 -6.46 -24.39
N GLU A 310 8.49 -5.94 -24.84
CA GLU A 310 8.09 -4.56 -24.54
C GLU A 310 8.10 -4.32 -23.02
N SER A 311 8.89 -3.34 -22.59
CA SER A 311 9.03 -3.02 -21.17
C SER A 311 7.68 -2.72 -20.56
N ASN A 312 7.39 -3.27 -19.38
CA ASN A 312 6.18 -2.97 -18.59
C ASN A 312 5.95 -1.46 -18.40
N PHE A 313 7.01 -0.67 -18.45
CA PHE A 313 6.96 0.79 -18.38
C PHE A 313 6.31 1.44 -19.62
N ILE A 314 6.35 0.79 -20.79
CA ILE A 314 5.77 1.30 -22.05
C ILE A 314 4.29 0.91 -22.15
N ARG A 315 3.94 -0.27 -21.63
CA ARG A 315 2.59 -0.84 -21.72
C ARG A 315 1.50 0.04 -21.11
N ILE A 316 1.86 0.89 -20.12
CA ILE A 316 0.90 1.81 -19.47
C ILE A 316 0.32 2.87 -20.42
N HIS A 317 0.96 3.12 -21.55
CA HIS A 317 0.47 4.08 -22.53
C HIS A 317 -0.69 3.54 -23.39
N ARG A 318 -0.94 2.24 -23.34
CA ARG A 318 -1.95 1.56 -24.15
C ARG A 318 -3.24 1.36 -23.37
N ASP A 319 -4.32 1.86 -23.93
CA ASP A 319 -5.66 1.78 -23.32
C ASP A 319 -6.20 0.34 -23.28
N GLU A 320 -5.78 -0.49 -24.24
CA GLU A 320 -6.11 -1.92 -24.29
C GLU A 320 -5.40 -2.73 -23.19
N VAL A 321 -4.30 -2.23 -22.63
CA VAL A 321 -3.60 -2.87 -21.52
C VAL A 321 -4.17 -2.40 -20.19
N ILE A 322 -4.25 -1.10 -19.99
CA ILE A 322 -4.85 -0.48 -18.79
C ILE A 322 -5.80 0.63 -19.23
N GLY A 323 -7.09 0.39 -19.03
CA GLY A 323 -8.13 1.36 -19.34
C GLY A 323 -8.20 2.49 -18.31
N GLY A 324 -8.12 3.72 -18.76
CA GLY A 324 -8.28 4.91 -17.91
C GLY A 324 -8.72 6.13 -18.72
N ASP A 325 -9.46 7.03 -18.07
CA ASP A 325 -10.02 8.20 -18.75
C ASP A 325 -9.01 9.35 -18.83
N LYS A 326 -8.21 9.52 -17.78
CA LYS A 326 -7.13 10.52 -17.72
C LYS A 326 -5.82 9.87 -17.32
N ARG A 327 -4.69 10.40 -17.81
CA ARG A 327 -3.33 9.98 -17.42
C ARG A 327 -2.45 11.17 -17.06
N LEU A 328 -1.85 11.12 -15.88
CA LEU A 328 -0.89 12.11 -15.41
C LEU A 328 0.49 11.48 -15.26
N TYR A 329 1.46 11.96 -16.01
CA TYR A 329 2.84 11.53 -15.95
C TYR A 329 3.67 12.49 -15.11
N MET A 330 4.20 12.03 -13.97
CA MET A 330 4.98 12.87 -13.06
C MET A 330 6.46 12.52 -13.12
N THR A 331 7.31 13.53 -13.13
CA THR A 331 8.76 13.34 -13.08
C THR A 331 9.48 14.55 -12.49
N ALA A 332 10.64 14.32 -11.89
CA ALA A 332 11.55 15.39 -11.50
C ALA A 332 12.53 15.77 -12.62
N THR A 333 12.83 14.83 -13.51
CA THR A 333 13.83 15.00 -14.58
C THR A 333 13.21 14.72 -15.94
N PRO A 334 12.75 15.76 -16.66
CA PRO A 334 12.29 15.56 -18.03
C PRO A 334 13.46 15.10 -18.91
N ARG A 335 13.28 14.00 -19.63
CA ARG A 335 14.20 13.68 -20.73
C ARG A 335 13.85 14.59 -21.89
N ILE A 336 14.75 15.52 -22.21
CA ILE A 336 14.67 16.34 -23.41
C ILE A 336 15.41 15.52 -24.48
N TYR A 337 14.68 14.97 -25.43
CA TYR A 337 15.30 14.47 -26.66
C TYR A 337 15.67 15.69 -27.48
N GLY A 338 16.98 15.91 -27.71
CA GLY A 338 17.42 16.94 -28.63
C GLY A 338 16.91 16.63 -30.04
N ASP A 339 16.41 17.62 -30.74
CA ASP A 339 16.14 17.57 -32.18
C ASP A 339 17.47 17.34 -32.89
N GLY A 340 17.81 16.09 -33.20
CA GLY A 340 19.07 15.82 -33.92
C GLY A 340 19.54 14.38 -33.82
N ALA A 341 18.95 13.48 -34.54
CA ALA A 341 19.62 12.40 -35.27
C ALA A 341 18.67 11.84 -36.32
#